data_0eb5755901e9750988f57bad7682bc1c
#
_entry.id   0eb5755901e9750988f57bad7682bc1c
#
_cell.length_a   1.000
_cell.length_b   1.000
_cell.length_c   1.000
_cell.angle_alpha   90.00
_cell.angle_beta   90.00
_cell.angle_gamma   90.00
#
_symmetry.space_group_name_H-M   'P 1'
#
loop_
_entity.id
_entity.type
_entity.pdbx_description
1 polymer ?
#
loop_
_entity_poly.entity_id
_entity_poly.type
_entity_poly.pdbx_seq_one_letter_code
_entity_poly.pdbx_strand_id
1 'polypeptide(L)'
;MTRQRKTRQVGNGMVILVVLFAICICGLLIWTMIQENHYGSTQPNINLLTSTDSNTTSKGHLSGHNNVIADFAKEHDLELDAWPDSLIELLEKNPDAEDFVLNYPIKKDLIYEIDLREYINNSNVPLFLQWDERWGYTKYGDSIMGLSGCGPTCLSMVCIYLLNDSQYTPRYIADFAEQYGYCVPGNGSAWTLISEGGKQLGLDVIEIPLDENRIIRNLEVGNPIICIMGPGDFTTSGHYIVMTGYVDGKIKVNDPNSPTKSEKLWDYDEIKDQIRNLWVCR
;
A
#
# COMPACT_ATOMS: atom_id res chain seq x y z
N MET A 1 -64.75 -48.51 21.73
CA MET A 1 -63.28 -48.24 21.43
C MET A 1 -63.17 -47.04 20.49
N THR A 2 -62.94 -45.92 21.01
CA THR A 2 -62.91 -44.63 20.26
C THR A 2 -61.49 -44.20 20.06
N ARG A 3 -61.06 -44.17 18.81
CA ARG A 3 -59.67 -43.83 18.40
C ARG A 3 -59.57 -42.30 18.19
N GLN A 4 -58.95 -41.57 19.12
CA GLN A 4 -58.63 -40.14 18.98
C GLN A 4 -57.53 -39.93 17.96
N ARG A 5 -57.76 -39.08 16.96
CA ARG A 5 -56.77 -38.58 16.01
C ARG A 5 -56.03 -37.41 16.65
N LYS A 6 -54.71 -37.55 16.86
CA LYS A 6 -53.80 -36.44 17.21
C LYS A 6 -53.52 -35.65 15.94
N THR A 7 -54.05 -34.45 15.82
CA THR A 7 -53.66 -33.49 14.82
C THR A 7 -52.33 -32.83 15.24
N ARG A 8 -51.35 -32.96 14.37
CA ARG A 8 -49.97 -32.41 14.57
C ARG A 8 -50.00 -30.90 14.28
N GLN A 9 -49.85 -30.06 15.30
CA GLN A 9 -49.60 -28.62 15.13
C GLN A 9 -48.14 -28.46 14.66
N VAL A 10 -47.95 -28.37 13.35
CA VAL A 10 -46.67 -27.97 12.71
C VAL A 10 -47.03 -26.81 11.79
N GLY A 11 -46.87 -25.60 12.27
CA GLY A 11 -47.17 -24.41 11.44
C GLY A 11 -46.60 -23.09 11.94
N ASN A 12 -46.69 -22.83 13.22
CA ASN A 12 -46.38 -21.47 13.71
C ASN A 12 -44.90 -21.20 13.93
N GLY A 13 -44.07 -22.19 14.28
CA GLY A 13 -42.62 -22.01 14.50
C GLY A 13 -41.85 -21.75 13.21
N MET A 14 -42.21 -22.40 12.11
CA MET A 14 -41.55 -22.26 10.82
C MET A 14 -41.83 -20.89 10.18
N VAL A 15 -43.06 -20.38 10.34
CA VAL A 15 -43.46 -19.04 9.85
C VAL A 15 -42.75 -17.95 10.64
N ILE A 16 -42.60 -18.09 11.95
CA ILE A 16 -41.87 -17.13 12.79
C ILE A 16 -40.37 -17.10 12.41
N LEU A 17 -39.77 -18.28 12.13
CA LEU A 17 -38.34 -18.34 11.73
C LEU A 17 -38.08 -17.67 10.37
N VAL A 18 -38.99 -17.84 9.39
CA VAL A 18 -38.90 -17.22 8.07
C VAL A 18 -39.07 -15.70 8.16
N VAL A 19 -39.99 -15.23 9.02
CA VAL A 19 -40.20 -13.78 9.22
C VAL A 19 -38.98 -13.15 9.90
N LEU A 20 -38.38 -13.79 10.91
CA LEU A 20 -37.17 -13.30 11.58
C LEU A 20 -35.98 -13.28 10.61
N PHE A 21 -35.84 -14.27 9.76
CA PHE A 21 -34.75 -14.31 8.75
C PHE A 21 -34.91 -13.20 7.69
N ALA A 22 -36.17 -12.93 7.25
CA ALA A 22 -36.45 -11.82 6.34
C ALA A 22 -36.17 -10.45 6.97
N ILE A 23 -36.48 -10.24 8.24
CA ILE A 23 -36.17 -9.01 8.98
C ILE A 23 -34.67 -8.82 9.13
N CYS A 24 -33.89 -9.87 9.39
CA CYS A 24 -32.41 -9.81 9.44
C CYS A 24 -31.81 -9.44 8.10
N ILE A 25 -32.30 -10.00 6.99
CA ILE A 25 -31.83 -9.65 5.63
C ILE A 25 -32.17 -8.19 5.30
N CYS A 26 -33.37 -7.73 5.60
CA CYS A 26 -33.76 -6.33 5.39
C CYS A 26 -32.91 -5.38 6.26
N GLY A 27 -32.63 -5.74 7.49
CA GLY A 27 -31.74 -4.98 8.38
C GLY A 27 -30.30 -4.86 7.86
N LEU A 28 -29.75 -5.96 7.31
CA LEU A 28 -28.43 -5.96 6.65
C LEU A 28 -28.41 -5.09 5.38
N LEU A 29 -29.44 -5.15 4.54
CA LEU A 29 -29.53 -4.33 3.34
C LEU A 29 -29.70 -2.84 3.67
N ILE A 30 -30.45 -2.49 4.69
CA ILE A 30 -30.59 -1.11 5.16
C ILE A 30 -29.27 -0.61 5.75
N TRP A 31 -28.56 -1.45 6.50
CA TRP A 31 -27.26 -1.11 7.08
C TRP A 31 -26.20 -0.88 5.99
N THR A 32 -26.15 -1.70 4.92
CA THR A 32 -25.28 -1.47 3.77
C THR A 32 -25.62 -0.19 3.03
N MET A 33 -26.89 0.12 2.80
CA MET A 33 -27.32 1.38 2.18
C MET A 33 -26.99 2.62 3.03
N ILE A 34 -27.02 2.52 4.35
CA ILE A 34 -26.62 3.60 5.26
C ILE A 34 -25.10 3.80 5.23
N GLN A 35 -24.31 2.72 5.11
CA GLN A 35 -22.86 2.80 4.96
C GLN A 35 -22.47 3.46 3.63
N GLU A 36 -23.12 3.12 2.52
CA GLU A 36 -22.86 3.77 1.22
C GLU A 36 -23.20 5.27 1.23
N ASN A 37 -24.25 5.70 1.93
CA ASN A 37 -24.59 7.11 2.08
C ASN A 37 -23.67 7.90 3.05
N HIS A 38 -23.02 7.25 4.00
CA HIS A 38 -22.04 7.90 4.89
C HIS A 38 -20.67 8.09 4.23
N TYR A 39 -20.32 7.31 3.21
CA TYR A 39 -19.07 7.45 2.46
C TYR A 39 -19.16 8.50 1.33
N GLY A 40 -20.37 8.99 1.01
CA GLY A 40 -20.64 9.89 -0.13
C GLY A 40 -20.56 11.40 0.14
N SER A 41 -20.22 11.88 1.34
CA SER A 41 -20.41 13.31 1.65
C SER A 41 -19.20 14.09 2.17
N THR A 42 -17.97 13.73 1.78
CA THR A 42 -16.79 14.60 1.98
C THR A 42 -15.83 14.53 0.80
N GLN A 43 -16.26 15.03 -0.35
CA GLN A 43 -15.36 15.44 -1.42
C GLN A 43 -15.51 16.95 -1.63
N PRO A 44 -14.43 17.74 -1.64
CA PRO A 44 -14.52 19.15 -2.05
C PRO A 44 -14.77 19.25 -3.55
N ASN A 45 -15.78 20.04 -3.92
CA ASN A 45 -16.15 20.37 -5.29
C ASN A 45 -14.98 21.04 -6.01
N ILE A 46 -14.34 20.33 -6.94
CA ILE A 46 -13.45 20.95 -7.93
C ILE A 46 -14.29 21.20 -9.19
N ASN A 47 -14.57 22.47 -9.45
CA ASN A 47 -15.21 22.92 -10.66
C ASN A 47 -14.41 22.51 -11.89
N LEU A 48 -15.00 21.61 -12.67
CA LEU A 48 -14.52 21.21 -13.99
C LEU A 48 -14.77 22.37 -14.97
N LEU A 49 -13.74 23.14 -15.27
CA LEU A 49 -13.75 24.01 -16.44
C LEU A 49 -13.47 23.16 -17.68
N THR A 50 -14.52 22.81 -18.39
CA THR A 50 -14.45 22.29 -19.74
C THR A 50 -13.93 23.38 -20.68
N SER A 51 -12.74 23.23 -21.21
CA SER A 51 -12.33 23.86 -22.46
C SER A 51 -11.93 22.76 -23.43
N THR A 52 -12.83 22.52 -24.39
CA THR A 52 -12.51 21.88 -25.66
C THR A 52 -11.57 22.79 -26.42
N ASP A 53 -10.35 22.31 -26.68
CA ASP A 53 -9.66 22.69 -27.90
C ASP A 53 -8.70 21.59 -28.35
N SER A 54 -8.83 21.32 -29.62
CA SER A 54 -8.20 20.29 -30.40
C SER A 54 -6.76 20.63 -30.75
N ASN A 55 -5.95 19.59 -30.87
CA ASN A 55 -4.68 19.53 -31.63
C ASN A 55 -3.64 20.60 -31.31
N THR A 56 -2.74 20.26 -30.41
CA THR A 56 -1.37 20.76 -30.54
C THR A 56 -0.41 19.64 -30.06
N THR A 57 0.40 19.17 -31.00
CA THR A 57 1.57 18.35 -30.74
C THR A 57 2.45 19.11 -29.75
N SER A 58 2.31 18.80 -28.44
CA SER A 58 3.16 19.40 -27.42
C SER A 58 4.53 18.74 -27.50
N LYS A 59 5.45 19.35 -28.26
CA LYS A 59 6.88 19.24 -27.98
C LYS A 59 7.12 19.95 -26.65
N GLY A 60 6.73 19.31 -25.54
CA GLY A 60 7.04 19.76 -24.18
C GLY A 60 8.53 19.66 -23.93
N HIS A 61 9.02 20.63 -23.27
CA HIS A 61 10.37 20.82 -22.75
C HIS A 61 10.90 19.52 -22.13
N LEU A 62 11.82 18.85 -22.84
CA LEU A 62 12.46 17.62 -22.39
C LEU A 62 13.35 17.98 -21.18
N SER A 63 12.99 17.50 -19.99
CA SER A 63 13.84 17.57 -18.81
C SER A 63 15.12 16.75 -19.02
N GLY A 64 16.17 16.96 -18.23
CA GLY A 64 17.44 16.23 -18.39
C GLY A 64 17.29 14.71 -18.37
N HIS A 65 16.27 14.18 -17.66
CA HIS A 65 15.99 12.74 -17.55
C HIS A 65 15.39 12.14 -18.84
N ASN A 66 14.71 12.92 -19.67
CA ASN A 66 14.25 12.46 -20.99
C ASN A 66 15.41 12.16 -21.94
N ASN A 67 16.57 12.77 -21.73
CA ASN A 67 17.78 12.46 -22.53
C ASN A 67 18.30 11.05 -22.17
N VAL A 68 18.28 10.66 -20.89
CA VAL A 68 18.74 9.34 -20.43
C VAL A 68 17.88 8.22 -21.02
N ILE A 69 16.55 8.38 -21.00
CA ILE A 69 15.63 7.43 -21.67
C ILE A 69 15.87 7.39 -23.19
N ALA A 70 16.07 8.54 -23.85
CA ALA A 70 16.30 8.59 -25.27
C ALA A 70 17.63 7.94 -25.66
N ASP A 71 18.68 8.14 -24.88
CA ASP A 71 19.99 7.52 -25.09
C ASP A 71 19.91 6.00 -24.88
N PHE A 72 19.23 5.54 -23.84
CA PHE A 72 18.99 4.12 -23.58
C PHE A 72 18.15 3.46 -24.69
N ALA A 73 17.08 4.11 -25.14
CA ALA A 73 16.24 3.64 -26.23
C ALA A 73 17.05 3.43 -27.50
N LYS A 74 17.92 4.40 -27.85
CA LYS A 74 18.80 4.32 -28.99
C LYS A 74 19.83 3.20 -28.89
N GLU A 75 20.40 2.98 -27.69
CA GLU A 75 21.40 1.93 -27.46
C GLU A 75 20.79 0.53 -27.60
N HIS A 76 19.53 0.36 -27.22
CA HIS A 76 18.85 -0.92 -27.19
C HIS A 76 17.85 -1.13 -28.35
N ASP A 77 17.82 -0.24 -29.34
CA ASP A 77 16.90 -0.28 -30.51
C ASP A 77 15.42 -0.33 -30.09
N LEU A 78 15.05 0.53 -29.10
CA LEU A 78 13.70 0.64 -28.54
C LEU A 78 13.04 1.94 -28.99
N GLU A 79 11.70 1.93 -29.09
CA GLU A 79 10.91 3.14 -29.33
C GLU A 79 10.62 3.86 -28.01
N LEU A 80 10.49 5.19 -28.03
CA LEU A 80 10.25 6.00 -26.80
C LEU A 80 8.89 5.74 -26.14
N ASP A 81 7.93 5.22 -26.86
CA ASP A 81 6.61 4.82 -26.34
C ASP A 81 6.62 3.49 -25.59
N ALA A 82 7.79 2.82 -25.50
CA ALA A 82 7.97 1.64 -24.67
C ALA A 82 7.87 1.93 -23.16
N TRP A 83 8.04 3.19 -22.74
CA TRP A 83 7.89 3.63 -21.35
C TRP A 83 6.54 4.31 -21.15
N PRO A 84 5.68 3.81 -20.22
CA PRO A 84 4.49 4.53 -19.77
C PRO A 84 4.86 5.88 -19.15
N ASP A 85 4.04 6.90 -19.33
CA ASP A 85 4.24 8.24 -18.77
C ASP A 85 4.47 8.21 -17.24
N SER A 86 3.80 7.32 -16.52
CA SER A 86 3.94 7.15 -15.06
C SER A 86 5.35 6.73 -14.63
N LEU A 87 6.10 6.01 -15.47
CA LEU A 87 7.49 5.64 -15.20
C LEU A 87 8.44 6.80 -15.50
N ILE A 88 8.16 7.57 -16.54
CA ILE A 88 8.89 8.80 -16.84
C ILE A 88 8.73 9.78 -15.66
N GLU A 89 7.50 9.95 -15.17
CA GLU A 89 7.23 10.76 -13.98
C GLU A 89 7.91 10.22 -12.71
N LEU A 90 8.02 8.91 -12.55
CA LEU A 90 8.76 8.31 -11.44
C LEU A 90 10.22 8.75 -11.48
N LEU A 91 10.88 8.62 -12.63
CA LEU A 91 12.28 9.01 -12.81
C LEU A 91 12.49 10.51 -12.55
N GLU A 92 11.58 11.37 -13.02
CA GLU A 92 11.65 12.82 -12.79
C GLU A 92 11.58 13.19 -11.31
N LYS A 93 10.79 12.45 -10.54
CA LYS A 93 10.55 12.69 -9.09
C LYS A 93 11.55 11.95 -8.20
N ASN A 94 12.09 10.84 -8.70
CA ASN A 94 12.97 9.94 -7.94
C ASN A 94 14.10 9.39 -8.81
N PRO A 95 15.22 10.10 -8.89
CA PRO A 95 16.40 9.63 -9.65
C PRO A 95 16.97 8.30 -9.15
N ASP A 96 16.73 7.91 -7.89
CA ASP A 96 17.17 6.62 -7.34
C ASP A 96 16.57 5.42 -8.10
N ALA A 97 15.44 5.62 -8.82
CA ALA A 97 14.76 4.59 -9.61
C ALA A 97 15.22 4.52 -11.08
N GLU A 98 16.32 5.18 -11.47
CA GLU A 98 16.76 5.28 -12.87
C GLU A 98 16.90 3.91 -13.53
N ASP A 99 17.67 3.00 -12.93
CA ASP A 99 17.89 1.66 -13.50
C ASP A 99 16.58 0.88 -13.67
N PHE A 100 15.67 0.98 -12.69
CA PHE A 100 14.36 0.34 -12.76
C PHE A 100 13.53 0.90 -13.93
N VAL A 101 13.51 2.22 -14.09
CA VAL A 101 12.76 2.84 -15.19
C VAL A 101 13.37 2.49 -16.53
N LEU A 102 14.68 2.64 -16.70
CA LEU A 102 15.37 2.34 -17.97
C LEU A 102 15.16 0.89 -18.41
N ASN A 103 15.28 -0.04 -17.48
CA ASN A 103 15.16 -1.48 -17.77
C ASN A 103 13.72 -1.96 -17.99
N TYR A 104 12.69 -1.13 -17.74
CA TYR A 104 11.30 -1.54 -17.85
C TYR A 104 10.94 -2.26 -19.16
N PRO A 105 11.23 -1.72 -20.35
CA PRO A 105 10.83 -2.38 -21.62
C PRO A 105 11.46 -3.76 -21.80
N ILE A 106 12.65 -3.97 -21.23
CA ILE A 106 13.43 -5.20 -21.38
C ILE A 106 13.04 -6.24 -20.31
N LYS A 107 12.73 -5.78 -19.09
CA LYS A 107 12.61 -6.67 -17.92
C LYS A 107 11.20 -6.86 -17.38
N LYS A 108 10.22 -6.05 -17.79
CA LYS A 108 8.85 -6.06 -17.24
C LYS A 108 8.14 -7.42 -17.30
N ASP A 109 8.49 -8.26 -18.27
CA ASP A 109 7.87 -9.57 -18.46
C ASP A 109 8.73 -10.73 -17.90
N LEU A 110 9.88 -10.42 -17.28
CA LEU A 110 10.72 -11.42 -16.66
C LEU A 110 10.13 -11.87 -15.32
N ILE A 111 10.24 -13.16 -15.04
CA ILE A 111 9.86 -13.75 -13.77
C ILE A 111 11.12 -14.01 -12.95
N TYR A 112 11.20 -13.41 -11.79
CA TYR A 112 12.32 -13.58 -10.87
C TYR A 112 11.97 -14.55 -9.75
N GLU A 113 12.92 -15.42 -9.40
CA GLU A 113 12.90 -16.11 -8.13
C GLU A 113 13.29 -15.12 -7.02
N ILE A 114 12.42 -14.98 -6.01
CA ILE A 114 12.64 -14.04 -4.91
C ILE A 114 13.15 -14.83 -3.70
N ASP A 115 14.42 -14.69 -3.40
CA ASP A 115 15.05 -15.28 -2.21
C ASP A 115 15.40 -14.17 -1.20
N LEU A 116 14.75 -14.20 -0.04
CA LEU A 116 14.97 -13.25 1.05
C LEU A 116 15.51 -13.93 2.33
N ARG A 117 16.07 -15.14 2.21
CA ARG A 117 16.64 -15.88 3.35
C ARG A 117 17.82 -15.17 4.01
N GLU A 118 18.51 -14.31 3.29
CA GLU A 118 19.61 -13.49 3.86
C GLU A 118 19.13 -12.47 4.90
N TYR A 119 17.84 -12.11 4.90
CA TYR A 119 17.24 -11.16 5.84
C TYR A 119 16.69 -11.83 7.10
N ILE A 120 16.69 -13.16 7.16
CA ILE A 120 16.20 -13.91 8.32
C ILE A 120 17.22 -13.85 9.46
N ASN A 121 16.72 -13.77 10.69
CA ASN A 121 17.53 -13.59 11.92
C ASN A 121 18.36 -12.28 11.92
N ASN A 122 17.95 -11.28 11.13
CA ASN A 122 18.57 -9.97 11.18
C ASN A 122 18.06 -9.18 12.38
N SER A 123 18.93 -8.43 13.04
CA SER A 123 18.57 -7.55 14.16
C SER A 123 17.92 -6.24 13.73
N ASN A 124 17.90 -5.95 12.44
CA ASN A 124 17.34 -4.73 11.87
C ASN A 124 16.20 -5.04 10.88
N VAL A 125 15.23 -4.15 10.82
CA VAL A 125 14.21 -4.17 9.77
C VAL A 125 14.90 -3.98 8.42
N PRO A 126 14.78 -4.91 7.46
CA PRO A 126 15.41 -4.77 6.15
C PRO A 126 14.81 -3.59 5.38
N LEU A 127 15.58 -2.93 4.54
CA LEU A 127 15.08 -1.97 3.58
C LEU A 127 14.77 -2.70 2.27
N PHE A 128 13.52 -2.64 1.83
CA PHE A 128 13.10 -3.07 0.50
C PHE A 128 12.58 -1.88 -0.28
N LEU A 129 12.93 -1.82 -1.56
CA LEU A 129 12.44 -0.78 -2.45
C LEU A 129 11.24 -1.33 -3.23
N GLN A 130 10.16 -0.56 -3.34
CA GLN A 130 8.96 -0.97 -4.06
C GLN A 130 9.24 -1.20 -5.56
N TRP A 131 10.27 -0.53 -6.08
CA TRP A 131 10.73 -0.62 -7.46
C TRP A 131 11.95 -1.54 -7.64
N ASP A 132 12.28 -2.43 -6.68
CA ASP A 132 13.25 -3.51 -6.91
C ASP A 132 12.74 -4.41 -8.05
N GLU A 133 13.59 -4.69 -9.03
CA GLU A 133 13.22 -5.42 -10.25
C GLU A 133 12.62 -6.81 -9.97
N ARG A 134 12.97 -7.42 -8.83
CA ARG A 134 12.45 -8.75 -8.45
C ARG A 134 10.92 -8.78 -8.27
N TRP A 135 10.31 -7.63 -7.98
CA TRP A 135 8.84 -7.50 -7.80
C TRP A 135 8.26 -6.22 -8.39
N GLY A 136 9.07 -5.18 -8.62
CA GLY A 136 8.61 -3.85 -9.00
C GLY A 136 7.79 -3.79 -10.28
N TYR A 137 8.08 -4.66 -11.25
CA TYR A 137 7.33 -4.73 -12.51
C TYR A 137 6.03 -5.54 -12.40
N THR A 138 5.79 -6.27 -11.31
CA THR A 138 4.57 -7.05 -11.16
C THR A 138 3.36 -6.15 -10.99
N LYS A 139 2.22 -6.60 -11.54
CA LYS A 139 0.96 -5.88 -11.41
C LYS A 139 0.56 -5.72 -9.95
N TYR A 140 0.01 -4.56 -9.60
CA TYR A 140 -0.64 -4.27 -8.33
C TYR A 140 -1.79 -3.28 -8.55
N GLY A 141 -3.02 -3.76 -8.42
CA GLY A 141 -4.22 -3.03 -8.79
C GLY A 141 -4.29 -2.76 -10.29
N ASP A 142 -4.42 -1.51 -10.65
CA ASP A 142 -4.38 -0.99 -12.02
C ASP A 142 -3.01 -0.46 -12.44
N SER A 143 -1.98 -0.69 -11.61
CA SER A 143 -0.62 -0.23 -11.80
C SER A 143 0.39 -1.38 -11.61
N ILE A 144 1.65 -1.04 -11.30
CA ILE A 144 2.71 -1.97 -10.94
C ILE A 144 3.24 -1.67 -9.53
N MET A 145 3.87 -2.66 -8.90
CA MET A 145 4.46 -2.52 -7.56
C MET A 145 5.41 -1.33 -7.46
N GLY A 146 6.24 -1.10 -8.47
CA GLY A 146 7.20 0.02 -8.49
C GLY A 146 6.55 1.40 -8.34
N LEU A 147 5.29 1.55 -8.73
CA LEU A 147 4.55 2.81 -8.67
C LEU A 147 3.59 2.91 -7.47
N SER A 148 2.95 1.80 -7.09
CA SER A 148 1.85 1.80 -6.10
C SER A 148 2.06 0.85 -4.92
N GLY A 149 3.21 0.15 -4.86
CA GLY A 149 3.48 -0.94 -3.91
C GLY A 149 4.07 -0.52 -2.56
N CYS A 150 4.03 0.75 -2.16
CA CYS A 150 4.62 1.19 -0.88
C CYS A 150 4.03 0.46 0.33
N GLY A 151 2.72 0.26 0.38
CA GLY A 151 2.04 -0.46 1.47
C GLY A 151 2.48 -1.92 1.61
N PRO A 152 2.37 -2.76 0.56
CA PRO A 152 2.86 -4.12 0.59
C PRO A 152 4.36 -4.23 0.91
N THR A 153 5.19 -3.32 0.39
CA THR A 153 6.62 -3.32 0.65
C THR A 153 6.93 -2.99 2.11
N CYS A 154 6.27 -2.00 2.71
CA CYS A 154 6.40 -1.69 4.13
C CYS A 154 5.96 -2.86 5.01
N LEU A 155 4.82 -3.47 4.72
CA LEU A 155 4.32 -4.62 5.50
C LEU A 155 5.25 -5.83 5.36
N SER A 156 5.82 -6.09 4.18
CA SER A 156 6.83 -7.12 3.95
C SER A 156 8.07 -6.94 4.83
N MET A 157 8.66 -5.73 4.85
CA MET A 157 9.81 -5.41 5.70
C MET A 157 9.55 -5.76 7.16
N VAL A 158 8.36 -5.43 7.66
CA VAL A 158 7.96 -5.67 9.06
C VAL A 158 7.68 -7.16 9.31
N CYS A 159 6.98 -7.84 8.40
CA CYS A 159 6.69 -9.28 8.51
C CYS A 159 7.99 -10.11 8.54
N ILE A 160 8.94 -9.85 7.64
CA ILE A 160 10.22 -10.56 7.61
C ILE A 160 10.98 -10.35 8.91
N TYR A 161 11.03 -9.13 9.43
CA TYR A 161 11.72 -8.80 10.66
C TYR A 161 11.10 -9.48 11.90
N LEU A 162 9.76 -9.37 12.07
CA LEU A 162 9.08 -9.83 13.28
C LEU A 162 8.72 -11.31 13.25
N LEU A 163 8.32 -11.84 12.09
CA LEU A 163 7.89 -13.24 11.95
C LEU A 163 9.06 -14.17 11.56
N ASN A 164 10.18 -13.59 11.16
CA ASN A 164 11.40 -14.33 10.80
C ASN A 164 11.16 -15.40 9.72
N ASP A 165 10.39 -15.06 8.69
CA ASP A 165 10.01 -15.96 7.60
C ASP A 165 10.16 -15.28 6.24
N SER A 166 11.01 -15.84 5.38
CA SER A 166 11.34 -15.29 4.06
C SER A 166 10.20 -15.37 3.03
N GLN A 167 9.09 -16.07 3.33
CA GLN A 167 7.94 -16.13 2.44
C GLN A 167 7.24 -14.77 2.27
N TYR A 168 7.32 -13.88 3.26
CA TYR A 168 6.64 -12.58 3.25
C TYR A 168 7.33 -11.56 2.33
N THR A 169 7.60 -11.95 1.09
CA THR A 169 8.17 -11.05 0.07
C THR A 169 7.21 -9.89 -0.26
N PRO A 170 7.69 -8.73 -0.77
CA PRO A 170 6.80 -7.66 -1.21
C PRO A 170 5.75 -8.13 -2.22
N ARG A 171 6.11 -9.04 -3.12
CA ARG A 171 5.17 -9.65 -4.06
C ARG A 171 4.10 -10.49 -3.36
N TYR A 172 4.49 -11.35 -2.41
CA TYR A 172 3.54 -12.15 -1.63
C TYR A 172 2.52 -11.25 -0.90
N ILE A 173 2.98 -10.15 -0.29
CA ILE A 173 2.09 -9.21 0.39
C ILE A 173 1.20 -8.46 -0.60
N ALA A 174 1.68 -8.14 -1.80
CA ALA A 174 0.86 -7.53 -2.84
C ALA A 174 -0.25 -8.48 -3.32
N ASP A 175 0.08 -9.74 -3.62
CA ASP A 175 -0.88 -10.78 -4.01
C ASP A 175 -1.92 -10.99 -2.88
N PHE A 176 -1.48 -11.02 -1.62
CA PHE A 176 -2.35 -11.08 -0.44
C PHE A 176 -3.28 -9.86 -0.38
N ALA A 177 -2.75 -8.65 -0.58
CA ALA A 177 -3.55 -7.42 -0.54
C ALA A 177 -4.63 -7.40 -1.63
N GLU A 178 -4.33 -7.86 -2.84
CA GLU A 178 -5.32 -8.01 -3.91
C GLU A 178 -6.37 -9.06 -3.56
N GLN A 179 -5.94 -10.23 -3.10
CA GLN A 179 -6.83 -11.35 -2.77
C GLN A 179 -7.86 -10.99 -1.69
N TYR A 180 -7.46 -10.21 -0.69
CA TYR A 180 -8.30 -9.85 0.45
C TYR A 180 -8.94 -8.46 0.35
N GLY A 181 -8.81 -7.78 -0.80
CA GLY A 181 -9.47 -6.50 -1.07
C GLY A 181 -8.83 -5.31 -0.36
N TYR A 182 -7.54 -5.41 0.00
CA TYR A 182 -6.76 -4.30 0.57
C TYR A 182 -6.10 -3.42 -0.50
N CYS A 183 -6.05 -3.89 -1.75
CA CYS A 183 -5.63 -3.09 -2.89
C CYS A 183 -6.80 -2.22 -3.37
N VAL A 184 -6.56 -0.92 -3.50
CA VAL A 184 -7.57 0.07 -3.95
C VAL A 184 -7.15 0.59 -5.32
N PRO A 185 -7.90 0.28 -6.40
CA PRO A 185 -7.59 0.76 -7.74
C PRO A 185 -7.39 2.29 -7.76
N GLY A 186 -6.33 2.75 -8.44
CA GLY A 186 -5.97 4.17 -8.52
C GLY A 186 -5.41 4.80 -7.25
N ASN A 187 -5.35 4.06 -6.13
CA ASN A 187 -4.94 4.62 -4.83
C ASN A 187 -3.97 3.74 -4.02
N GLY A 188 -3.47 2.64 -4.63
CA GLY A 188 -2.52 1.73 -3.98
C GLY A 188 -3.17 0.88 -2.89
N SER A 189 -2.79 1.03 -1.63
CA SER A 189 -3.23 0.18 -0.52
C SER A 189 -4.15 0.92 0.46
N ALA A 190 -5.25 0.28 0.86
CA ALA A 190 -6.08 0.73 1.97
C ALA A 190 -5.30 0.67 3.30
N TRP A 191 -5.65 1.52 4.26
CA TRP A 191 -5.05 1.50 5.61
C TRP A 191 -5.29 0.18 6.34
N THR A 192 -6.40 -0.49 5.99
CA THR A 192 -6.75 -1.82 6.52
C THR A 192 -5.78 -2.92 6.10
N LEU A 193 -4.95 -2.72 5.07
CA LEU A 193 -3.83 -3.63 4.80
C LEU A 193 -2.92 -3.75 6.02
N ILE A 194 -2.67 -2.64 6.71
CA ILE A 194 -1.80 -2.64 7.90
C ILE A 194 -2.59 -3.11 9.13
N SER A 195 -3.73 -2.47 9.43
CA SER A 195 -4.48 -2.70 10.68
C SER A 195 -5.15 -4.08 10.76
N GLU A 196 -5.63 -4.61 9.63
CA GLU A 196 -6.34 -5.90 9.54
C GLU A 196 -5.46 -6.97 8.86
N GLY A 197 -4.88 -6.63 7.70
CA GLY A 197 -4.03 -7.54 6.95
C GLY A 197 -2.80 -7.96 7.75
N GLY A 198 -2.14 -7.03 8.45
CA GLY A 198 -1.01 -7.34 9.32
C GLY A 198 -1.36 -8.36 10.41
N LYS A 199 -2.55 -8.25 11.02
CA LYS A 199 -3.05 -9.22 12.01
C LYS A 199 -3.34 -10.58 11.37
N GLN A 200 -3.91 -10.62 10.17
CA GLN A 200 -4.15 -11.87 9.45
C GLN A 200 -2.84 -12.60 9.11
N LEU A 201 -1.76 -11.86 8.88
CA LEU A 201 -0.42 -12.40 8.65
C LEU A 201 0.28 -12.85 9.93
N GLY A 202 -0.28 -12.56 11.11
CA GLY A 202 0.25 -13.01 12.41
C GLY A 202 0.94 -11.94 13.24
N LEU A 203 0.93 -10.68 12.82
CA LEU A 203 1.46 -9.56 13.61
C LEU A 203 0.47 -9.11 14.68
N ASP A 204 0.98 -8.62 15.82
CA ASP A 204 0.21 -7.79 16.74
C ASP A 204 0.32 -6.33 16.28
N VAL A 205 -0.74 -5.80 15.68
CA VAL A 205 -0.79 -4.45 15.11
C VAL A 205 -1.71 -3.56 15.93
N ILE A 206 -1.16 -2.45 16.43
CA ILE A 206 -1.88 -1.49 17.28
C ILE A 206 -1.75 -0.10 16.68
N GLU A 207 -2.87 0.52 16.36
CA GLU A 207 -2.92 1.95 16.01
C GLU A 207 -2.63 2.79 17.26
N ILE A 208 -1.73 3.78 17.11
CA ILE A 208 -1.35 4.68 18.19
C ILE A 208 -1.61 6.14 17.83
N PRO A 209 -1.91 7.01 18.79
CA PRO A 209 -1.95 8.44 18.54
C PRO A 209 -0.57 9.00 18.24
N LEU A 210 -0.52 10.15 17.58
CA LEU A 210 0.71 10.90 17.32
C LEU A 210 1.23 11.47 18.64
N ASP A 211 2.13 10.74 19.28
CA ASP A 211 2.78 11.09 20.54
C ASP A 211 4.25 10.69 20.47
N GLU A 212 5.14 11.67 20.57
CA GLU A 212 6.58 11.49 20.41
C GLU A 212 7.14 10.43 21.38
N ASN A 213 6.79 10.55 22.69
CA ASN A 213 7.28 9.61 23.68
C ASN A 213 6.81 8.19 23.44
N ARG A 214 5.61 8.02 22.90
CA ARG A 214 5.07 6.70 22.55
C ARG A 214 5.78 6.10 21.34
N ILE A 215 6.07 6.91 20.33
CA ILE A 215 6.87 6.52 19.17
C ILE A 215 8.25 6.07 19.63
N ILE A 216 8.97 6.93 20.36
CA ILE A 216 10.33 6.64 20.85
C ILE A 216 10.38 5.34 21.65
N ARG A 217 9.52 5.18 22.66
CA ARG A 217 9.50 3.97 23.49
C ARG A 217 9.26 2.67 22.70
N ASN A 218 8.47 2.71 21.63
CA ASN A 218 8.27 1.53 20.80
C ASN A 218 9.52 1.25 19.96
N LEU A 219 10.12 2.27 19.35
CA LEU A 219 11.32 2.11 18.54
C LEU A 219 12.53 1.64 19.37
N GLU A 220 12.68 2.12 20.61
CA GLU A 220 13.76 1.72 21.51
C GLU A 220 13.71 0.23 21.93
N VAL A 221 12.53 -0.37 21.94
CA VAL A 221 12.36 -1.82 22.23
C VAL A 221 12.30 -2.68 20.97
N GLY A 222 12.55 -2.09 19.79
CA GLY A 222 12.60 -2.81 18.51
C GLY A 222 11.24 -3.07 17.86
N ASN A 223 10.18 -2.37 18.30
CA ASN A 223 8.88 -2.45 17.63
C ASN A 223 8.84 -1.46 16.46
N PRO A 224 8.85 -1.90 15.20
CA PRO A 224 8.72 -1.01 14.05
C PRO A 224 7.33 -0.39 14.00
N ILE A 225 7.26 0.81 13.40
CA ILE A 225 6.01 1.55 13.24
C ILE A 225 5.79 1.82 11.76
N ILE A 226 4.72 1.27 11.18
CA ILE A 226 4.30 1.63 9.82
C ILE A 226 3.51 2.93 9.91
N CYS A 227 3.86 3.88 9.04
CA CYS A 227 3.22 5.20 8.98
C CYS A 227 2.63 5.45 7.60
N ILE A 228 1.47 6.12 7.56
CA ILE A 228 1.00 6.78 6.35
C ILE A 228 1.35 8.26 6.41
N MET A 229 2.09 8.73 5.42
CA MET A 229 2.52 10.12 5.28
C MET A 229 1.60 10.86 4.33
N GLY A 230 1.26 12.10 4.64
CA GLY A 230 0.67 13.06 3.73
C GLY A 230 1.72 13.91 3.03
N PRO A 231 1.29 14.96 2.29
CA PRO A 231 2.20 15.85 1.57
C PRO A 231 3.31 16.42 2.45
N GLY A 232 4.54 16.35 1.94
CA GLY A 232 5.76 16.78 2.64
C GLY A 232 7.01 16.17 2.03
N ASP A 233 7.99 15.83 2.86
CA ASP A 233 9.29 15.33 2.42
C ASP A 233 9.22 13.97 1.71
N PHE A 234 8.26 13.12 2.08
CA PHE A 234 8.16 11.75 1.56
C PHE A 234 7.27 11.64 0.32
N THR A 235 6.28 12.50 0.18
CA THR A 235 5.28 12.40 -0.89
C THR A 235 4.56 13.72 -1.12
N THR A 236 3.96 13.88 -2.28
CA THR A 236 3.03 14.99 -2.59
C THR A 236 1.56 14.63 -2.36
N SER A 237 1.25 13.35 -2.09
CA SER A 237 -0.14 12.85 -1.92
C SER A 237 -0.28 11.98 -0.68
N GLY A 238 0.08 10.69 -0.78
CA GLY A 238 0.06 9.70 0.28
C GLY A 238 1.17 8.67 0.07
N HIS A 239 1.80 8.19 1.15
CA HIS A 239 2.91 7.24 1.06
C HIS A 239 3.09 6.47 2.36
N TYR A 240 3.40 5.18 2.27
CA TYR A 240 3.76 4.37 3.42
C TYR A 240 5.27 4.35 3.63
N ILE A 241 5.70 4.51 4.88
CA ILE A 241 7.08 4.33 5.34
C ILE A 241 7.10 3.49 6.62
N VAL A 242 8.27 3.00 7.02
CA VAL A 242 8.47 2.29 8.28
C VAL A 242 9.47 3.05 9.14
N MET A 243 9.07 3.46 10.35
CA MET A 243 10.03 3.89 11.37
C MET A 243 10.65 2.64 11.99
N THR A 244 11.96 2.52 11.96
CA THR A 244 12.69 1.28 12.29
C THR A 244 13.56 1.38 13.54
N GLY A 245 13.76 2.58 14.08
CA GLY A 245 14.58 2.78 15.27
C GLY A 245 14.66 4.25 15.69
N TYR A 246 15.26 4.45 16.87
CA TYR A 246 15.58 5.77 17.41
C TYR A 246 17.06 5.81 17.75
N VAL A 247 17.82 6.68 17.08
CA VAL A 247 19.29 6.72 17.14
C VAL A 247 19.72 8.20 17.24
N ASP A 248 20.59 8.52 18.20
CA ASP A 248 21.13 9.85 18.40
C ASP A 248 20.06 10.97 18.50
N GLY A 249 18.92 10.64 19.14
CA GLY A 249 17.81 11.58 19.30
C GLY A 249 16.92 11.74 18.07
N LYS A 250 17.09 10.90 17.03
CA LYS A 250 16.39 10.99 15.75
C LYS A 250 15.75 9.66 15.34
N ILE A 251 14.75 9.73 14.51
CA ILE A 251 14.01 8.60 13.98
C ILE A 251 14.72 8.07 12.73
N LYS A 252 15.01 6.77 12.73
CA LYS A 252 15.45 6.04 11.53
C LYS A 252 14.22 5.55 10.76
N VAL A 253 14.23 5.76 9.44
CA VAL A 253 13.13 5.43 8.54
C VAL A 253 13.62 4.48 7.43
N ASN A 254 12.79 3.53 7.05
CA ASN A 254 12.87 2.84 5.77
C ASN A 254 11.76 3.36 4.86
N ASP A 255 12.14 4.09 3.82
CA ASP A 255 11.26 4.57 2.77
C ASP A 255 11.34 3.60 1.57
N PRO A 256 10.25 2.87 1.23
CA PRO A 256 10.28 1.91 0.13
C PRO A 256 10.46 2.56 -1.25
N ASN A 257 10.41 3.88 -1.33
CA ASN A 257 10.62 4.61 -2.57
C ASN A 257 11.99 5.32 -2.65
N SER A 258 12.73 5.48 -1.54
CA SER A 258 13.98 6.24 -1.56
C SER A 258 15.03 5.71 -0.59
N PRO A 259 16.12 5.11 -1.10
CA PRO A 259 17.31 4.80 -0.30
C PRO A 259 17.87 6.06 0.36
N THR A 260 17.96 7.16 -0.38
CA THR A 260 18.52 8.45 0.09
C THR A 260 17.76 8.97 1.33
N LYS A 261 16.42 8.87 1.35
CA LYS A 261 15.63 9.26 2.54
C LYS A 261 15.76 8.25 3.68
N SER A 262 16.04 6.98 3.37
CA SER A 262 16.27 5.93 4.35
C SER A 262 17.64 6.03 5.05
N GLU A 263 18.62 6.66 4.40
CA GLU A 263 19.94 6.94 5.00
C GLU A 263 19.89 8.11 5.98
N LYS A 264 18.95 9.06 5.79
CA LYS A 264 18.79 10.22 6.66
C LYS A 264 18.16 9.82 8.00
N LEU A 265 18.67 10.37 9.09
CA LEU A 265 17.99 10.38 10.38
C LEU A 265 17.08 11.61 10.48
N TRP A 266 15.84 11.43 10.92
CA TRP A 266 14.79 12.43 10.90
C TRP A 266 14.49 12.96 12.30
N ASP A 267 14.41 14.27 12.46
CA ASP A 267 13.87 14.86 13.68
C ASP A 267 12.35 14.66 13.73
N TYR A 268 11.80 14.37 14.90
CA TYR A 268 10.36 14.24 15.07
C TYR A 268 9.61 15.48 14.59
N ASP A 269 10.12 16.66 14.94
CA ASP A 269 9.52 17.94 14.56
C ASP A 269 9.51 18.21 13.05
N GLU A 270 10.45 17.63 12.28
CA GLU A 270 10.45 17.73 10.81
C GLU A 270 9.28 16.95 10.19
N ILE A 271 8.92 15.79 10.76
CA ILE A 271 8.03 14.86 10.09
C ILE A 271 6.64 14.73 10.71
N LYS A 272 6.43 15.18 11.96
CA LYS A 272 5.19 14.98 12.72
C LYS A 272 3.94 15.50 12.01
N ASP A 273 4.02 16.67 11.37
CA ASP A 273 2.88 17.32 10.70
C ASP A 273 2.52 16.64 9.36
N GLN A 274 3.41 15.80 8.86
CA GLN A 274 3.20 15.00 7.64
C GLN A 274 2.54 13.64 7.93
N ILE A 275 2.58 13.17 9.18
CA ILE A 275 2.02 11.88 9.59
C ILE A 275 0.49 11.96 9.61
N ARG A 276 -0.17 10.96 8.98
CA ARG A 276 -1.63 10.84 8.94
C ARG A 276 -2.14 9.72 9.83
N ASN A 277 -1.38 8.64 9.95
CA ASN A 277 -1.66 7.55 10.90
C ASN A 277 -0.42 6.71 11.20
N LEU A 278 -0.45 5.96 12.29
CA LEU A 278 0.65 5.19 12.87
C LEU A 278 0.17 3.84 13.39
N TRP A 279 0.88 2.76 13.02
CA TRP A 279 0.64 1.42 13.54
C TRP A 279 1.93 0.81 14.07
N VAL A 280 1.99 0.56 15.37
CA VAL A 280 3.06 -0.24 15.99
C VAL A 280 2.83 -1.69 15.65
N CYS A 281 3.88 -2.39 15.23
CA CYS A 281 3.88 -3.81 14.93
C CYS A 281 4.79 -4.57 15.90
N ARG A 282 4.30 -5.75 16.35
CA ARG A 282 5.00 -6.62 17.33
C ARG A 282 4.81 -8.08 16.99
#